data_684f1822c534589ff47e0c381af57aa8
#
_entry.id   684f1822c534589ff47e0c381af57aa8
#
_cell.length_a   1.000
_cell.length_b   1.000
_cell.length_c   1.000
_cell.angle_alpha   90.00
_cell.angle_beta   90.00
_cell.angle_gamma   90.00
#
_symmetry.space_group_name_H-M   'P 1'
#
loop_
_entity.id
_entity.type
_entity.pdbx_description
1 polymer ?
#
loop_
_entity_poly.entity_id
_entity_poly.type
_entity_poly.pdbx_seq_one_letter_code
_entity_poly.pdbx_strand_id
1 'polypeptide(L)'
;MIFLLLWTFFAMPAFASTSVTFPESWDLGQAFVVALSSHTSFDEPSVTWQGQAVSLDVEPGREGYVSYALLGSYVRDVRAGEHPLVFDFVQDGRRFRVNCTLGLRMRKYPEEHLKVADKMVNPPKSEAARIKKEAQLATTARRTMTVKRRWTTPPARPVSGIFTSSYGFRRVYNGVPRGYHAGTDFRAAVGTSIRAPFAGTVVLTGHHYYSGKSVYVDSGNGVISLFFHMSEIDVKKGDTVEKGQIVGKSGATGRITGPHLHYGLSLAGQYVDAAPLFETSVTALLKDMKTEIVRP
;
A
#
# COMPACT_ATOMS: atom_id res chain seq x y z
N MET A 1 23.95 -57.12 41.49
CA MET A 1 23.71 -55.71 41.77
C MET A 1 23.83 -54.99 40.41
N ILE A 2 22.68 -54.75 39.74
CA ILE A 2 22.63 -54.17 38.38
C ILE A 2 22.31 -52.68 38.57
N PHE A 3 23.26 -51.83 38.22
CA PHE A 3 23.04 -50.37 38.18
C PHE A 3 22.32 -50.00 36.90
N LEU A 4 21.03 -49.60 37.02
CA LEU A 4 20.29 -48.94 35.95
C LEU A 4 20.74 -47.48 35.88
N LEU A 5 21.48 -47.11 34.83
CA LEU A 5 21.73 -45.72 34.48
C LEU A 5 20.44 -45.14 33.81
N LEU A 6 19.69 -44.33 34.57
CA LEU A 6 18.64 -43.50 34.00
C LEU A 6 19.29 -42.38 33.17
N TRP A 7 19.20 -42.46 31.86
CA TRP A 7 19.46 -41.35 30.96
C TRP A 7 18.25 -40.42 30.99
N THR A 8 18.34 -39.31 31.70
CA THR A 8 17.40 -38.21 31.58
C THR A 8 17.68 -37.48 30.26
N PHE A 9 16.87 -37.74 29.27
CA PHE A 9 16.81 -36.89 28.07
C PHE A 9 16.28 -35.50 28.52
N PHE A 10 17.17 -34.53 28.72
CA PHE A 10 16.78 -33.14 28.69
C PHE A 10 16.33 -32.84 27.25
N ALA A 11 15.03 -32.81 27.03
CA ALA A 11 14.48 -32.20 25.82
C ALA A 11 14.92 -30.75 25.83
N MET A 12 15.90 -30.38 25.00
CA MET A 12 16.19 -28.97 24.74
C MET A 12 14.88 -28.34 24.26
N PRO A 13 14.44 -27.21 24.86
CA PRO A 13 13.30 -26.50 24.33
C PRO A 13 13.59 -26.22 22.85
N ALA A 14 12.69 -26.65 21.98
CA ALA A 14 12.75 -26.28 20.58
C ALA A 14 12.80 -24.74 20.57
N PHE A 15 13.95 -24.18 20.20
CA PHE A 15 14.11 -22.74 20.11
C PHE A 15 12.97 -22.23 19.21
N ALA A 16 12.13 -21.38 19.80
CA ALA A 16 11.04 -20.75 19.08
C ALA A 16 11.64 -19.99 17.89
N SER A 17 11.51 -20.56 16.69
CA SER A 17 12.09 -19.96 15.50
C SER A 17 11.27 -18.77 15.07
N THR A 18 11.85 -17.58 15.14
CA THR A 18 11.32 -16.37 14.52
C THR A 18 11.86 -16.29 13.10
N SER A 19 11.03 -15.91 12.15
CA SER A 19 11.42 -15.80 10.76
C SER A 19 10.85 -14.56 10.10
N VAL A 20 11.57 -14.04 9.11
CA VAL A 20 11.12 -12.99 8.21
C VAL A 20 10.96 -13.55 6.81
N THR A 21 9.86 -13.21 6.15
CA THR A 21 9.54 -13.64 4.78
C THR A 21 9.40 -12.41 3.89
N PHE A 22 10.13 -12.40 2.76
CA PHE A 22 10.18 -11.27 1.84
C PHE A 22 10.62 -11.73 0.43
N PRO A 23 10.31 -10.98 -0.65
CA PRO A 23 10.80 -11.33 -1.99
C PRO A 23 12.30 -11.00 -2.14
N GLU A 24 13.05 -11.86 -2.81
CA GLU A 24 14.45 -11.56 -3.17
C GLU A 24 14.55 -10.45 -4.21
N SER A 25 13.60 -10.41 -5.15
CA SER A 25 13.49 -9.36 -6.16
C SER A 25 12.04 -9.05 -6.49
N TRP A 26 11.76 -7.79 -6.86
CA TRP A 26 10.42 -7.34 -7.21
C TRP A 26 10.44 -6.27 -8.29
N ASP A 27 9.32 -6.06 -8.97
CA ASP A 27 9.23 -5.07 -10.03
C ASP A 27 8.82 -3.70 -9.45
N LEU A 28 9.52 -2.64 -9.87
CA LEU A 28 9.17 -1.26 -9.51
C LEU A 28 7.71 -0.96 -9.87
N GLY A 29 7.01 -0.35 -8.93
CA GLY A 29 5.60 0.01 -9.06
C GLY A 29 4.63 -1.07 -8.61
N GLN A 30 5.07 -2.28 -8.32
CA GLN A 30 4.19 -3.34 -7.82
C GLN A 30 4.19 -3.43 -6.29
N ALA A 31 3.05 -3.83 -5.72
CA ALA A 31 2.92 -4.12 -4.31
C ALA A 31 3.43 -5.54 -3.99
N PHE A 32 4.04 -5.71 -2.82
CA PHE A 32 4.43 -7.01 -2.26
C PHE A 32 4.13 -7.06 -0.77
N VAL A 33 3.99 -8.28 -0.24
CA VAL A 33 3.79 -8.51 1.20
C VAL A 33 5.09 -9.00 1.81
N VAL A 34 5.36 -8.58 3.04
CA VAL A 34 6.38 -9.19 3.90
C VAL A 34 5.74 -9.65 5.19
N ALA A 35 6.35 -10.64 5.84
CA ALA A 35 5.87 -11.18 7.10
C ALA A 35 7.00 -11.35 8.11
N LEU A 36 6.69 -11.09 9.39
CA LEU A 36 7.45 -11.52 10.55
C LEU A 36 6.58 -12.55 11.27
N SER A 37 7.08 -13.76 11.51
CA SER A 37 6.35 -14.84 12.18
C SER A 37 7.19 -15.53 13.23
N SER A 38 6.54 -15.98 14.34
CA SER A 38 7.19 -16.68 15.44
C SER A 38 6.22 -17.60 16.17
N HIS A 39 6.71 -18.69 16.73
CA HIS A 39 5.93 -19.56 17.62
C HIS A 39 5.64 -18.91 18.98
N THR A 40 6.48 -17.98 19.44
CA THR A 40 6.29 -17.20 20.67
C THR A 40 5.91 -15.76 20.33
N SER A 41 5.29 -15.06 21.28
CA SER A 41 4.91 -13.65 21.09
C SER A 41 6.16 -12.77 20.91
N PHE A 42 5.97 -11.70 20.19
CA PHE A 42 6.93 -10.62 20.04
C PHE A 42 6.19 -9.27 20.10
N ASP A 43 6.91 -8.22 20.44
CA ASP A 43 6.38 -6.88 20.65
C ASP A 43 7.04 -5.88 19.69
N GLU A 44 6.42 -4.72 19.52
CA GLU A 44 6.91 -3.59 18.73
C GLU A 44 7.41 -3.95 17.32
N PRO A 45 6.73 -4.86 16.58
CA PRO A 45 7.20 -5.18 15.24
C PRO A 45 7.09 -3.97 14.31
N SER A 46 8.13 -3.81 13.51
CA SER A 46 8.14 -2.80 12.45
C SER A 46 8.99 -3.26 11.27
N VAL A 47 8.71 -2.71 10.10
CA VAL A 47 9.51 -2.88 8.91
C VAL A 47 9.89 -1.53 8.34
N THR A 48 11.17 -1.33 8.03
CA THR A 48 11.65 -0.12 7.35
C THR A 48 11.89 -0.43 5.88
N TRP A 49 11.20 0.34 5.02
CA TRP A 49 11.30 0.26 3.57
C TRP A 49 11.36 1.65 2.96
N GLN A 50 12.28 1.89 2.02
CA GLN A 50 12.50 3.20 1.37
C GLN A 50 12.61 4.36 2.38
N GLY A 51 13.30 4.12 3.50
CA GLY A 51 13.47 5.09 4.57
C GLY A 51 12.23 5.40 5.42
N GLN A 52 11.13 4.66 5.23
CA GLN A 52 9.92 4.78 6.03
C GLN A 52 9.77 3.57 6.95
N ALA A 53 9.67 3.79 8.26
CA ALA A 53 9.34 2.76 9.23
C ALA A 53 7.81 2.61 9.31
N VAL A 54 7.34 1.38 9.18
CA VAL A 54 5.94 0.98 9.30
C VAL A 54 5.80 0.12 10.54
N SER A 55 5.13 0.63 11.57
CA SER A 55 4.79 -0.15 12.76
C SER A 55 3.67 -1.13 12.43
N LEU A 56 3.79 -2.35 12.93
CA LEU A 56 2.87 -3.45 12.64
C LEU A 56 2.13 -3.87 13.90
N ASP A 57 0.95 -4.45 13.73
CA ASP A 57 0.27 -5.19 14.79
C ASP A 57 0.65 -6.67 14.74
N VAL A 58 0.52 -7.31 15.89
CA VAL A 58 0.75 -8.75 16.04
C VAL A 58 -0.61 -9.45 15.99
N GLU A 59 -0.72 -10.46 15.15
CA GLU A 59 -1.94 -11.23 14.96
C GLU A 59 -1.69 -12.71 15.27
N PRO A 60 -2.72 -13.48 15.64
CA PRO A 60 -2.65 -14.94 15.66
C PRO A 60 -2.31 -15.47 14.26
N GLY A 61 -1.24 -16.24 14.15
CA GLY A 61 -0.83 -16.96 12.96
C GLY A 61 -1.26 -18.42 13.00
N ARG A 62 -0.93 -19.19 11.95
CA ARG A 62 -1.22 -20.62 11.88
C ARG A 62 -0.49 -21.41 12.99
N GLU A 63 0.74 -21.02 13.31
CA GLU A 63 1.61 -21.71 14.27
C GLU A 63 2.25 -20.69 15.23
N GLY A 64 1.43 -19.81 15.84
CA GLY A 64 1.90 -18.79 16.76
C GLY A 64 1.44 -17.38 16.38
N TYR A 65 2.36 -16.47 16.16
CA TYR A 65 2.12 -15.05 15.94
C TYR A 65 2.70 -14.59 14.62
N VAL A 66 2.04 -13.62 13.98
CA VAL A 66 2.47 -13.05 12.71
C VAL A 66 2.17 -11.57 12.64
N SER A 67 3.03 -10.83 11.95
CA SER A 67 2.79 -9.45 11.50
C SER A 67 3.01 -9.36 10.00
N TYR A 68 2.16 -8.62 9.32
CA TYR A 68 2.24 -8.41 7.87
C TYR A 68 2.43 -6.93 7.55
N ALA A 69 3.22 -6.66 6.51
CA ALA A 69 3.22 -5.36 5.85
C ALA A 69 2.96 -5.52 4.35
N LEU A 70 2.16 -4.62 3.79
CA LEU A 70 2.00 -4.45 2.34
C LEU A 70 2.87 -3.26 1.93
N LEU A 71 3.87 -3.49 1.09
CA LEU A 71 4.89 -2.54 0.71
C LEU A 71 4.98 -2.39 -0.81
N GLY A 72 5.72 -1.40 -1.27
CA GLY A 72 5.99 -1.19 -2.68
C GLY A 72 6.86 0.03 -2.92
N SER A 73 7.06 0.39 -4.19
CA SER A 73 7.96 1.47 -4.58
C SER A 73 7.36 2.29 -5.70
N TYR A 74 7.36 3.60 -5.60
CA TYR A 74 6.84 4.46 -6.65
C TYR A 74 7.85 4.58 -7.80
N VAL A 75 7.42 4.21 -9.00
CA VAL A 75 8.24 4.18 -10.22
C VAL A 75 8.94 5.52 -10.54
N ARG A 76 8.39 6.65 -10.07
CA ARG A 76 8.98 7.97 -10.28
C ARG A 76 10.14 8.27 -9.34
N ASP A 77 10.05 7.80 -8.10
CA ASP A 77 10.89 8.27 -7.00
C ASP A 77 11.98 7.25 -6.60
N VAL A 78 11.81 5.98 -6.99
CA VAL A 78 12.72 4.88 -6.67
C VAL A 78 13.39 4.34 -7.93
N ARG A 79 14.64 3.92 -7.83
CA ARG A 79 15.42 3.34 -8.94
C ARG A 79 15.51 1.82 -8.80
N ALA A 80 15.81 1.14 -9.90
CA ALA A 80 16.20 -0.27 -9.87
C ALA A 80 17.55 -0.45 -9.16
N GLY A 81 17.76 -1.63 -8.58
CA GLY A 81 18.94 -1.99 -7.80
C GLY A 81 18.59 -2.61 -6.46
N GLU A 82 19.59 -2.79 -5.63
CA GLU A 82 19.42 -3.35 -4.28
C GLU A 82 18.98 -2.27 -3.29
N HIS A 83 18.01 -2.62 -2.44
CA HIS A 83 17.46 -1.73 -1.44
C HIS A 83 17.38 -2.43 -0.07
N PRO A 84 17.73 -1.73 1.03
CA PRO A 84 17.61 -2.29 2.36
C PRO A 84 16.14 -2.46 2.76
N LEU A 85 15.84 -3.61 3.34
CA LEU A 85 14.59 -3.95 3.99
C LEU A 85 14.94 -4.41 5.41
N VAL A 86 14.47 -3.67 6.42
CA VAL A 86 14.89 -3.92 7.81
C VAL A 86 13.69 -4.24 8.66
N PHE A 87 13.74 -5.36 9.38
CA PHE A 87 12.74 -5.72 10.39
C PHE A 87 13.30 -5.43 11.79
N ASP A 88 12.50 -4.77 12.63
CA ASP A 88 12.79 -4.56 14.04
C ASP A 88 11.65 -5.15 14.88
N PHE A 89 11.97 -5.80 15.99
CA PHE A 89 10.99 -6.32 16.96
C PHE A 89 11.65 -6.58 18.32
N VAL A 90 10.85 -6.77 19.37
CA VAL A 90 11.29 -7.19 20.71
C VAL A 90 10.76 -8.60 20.98
N GLN A 91 11.60 -9.50 21.47
CA GLN A 91 11.22 -10.85 21.87
C GLN A 91 12.01 -11.26 23.10
N ASP A 92 11.35 -11.82 24.12
CA ASP A 92 11.95 -12.18 25.39
C ASP A 92 12.78 -11.03 26.04
N GLY A 93 12.26 -9.79 25.91
CA GLY A 93 12.89 -8.57 26.43
C GLY A 93 14.13 -8.10 25.66
N ARG A 94 14.49 -8.76 24.56
CA ARG A 94 15.62 -8.40 23.70
C ARG A 94 15.12 -7.77 22.41
N ARG A 95 15.83 -6.74 21.92
CA ARG A 95 15.57 -6.10 20.63
C ARG A 95 16.35 -6.81 19.53
N PHE A 96 15.64 -7.17 18.48
CA PHE A 96 16.20 -7.78 17.27
C PHE A 96 16.09 -6.83 16.09
N ARG A 97 17.12 -6.84 15.26
CA ARG A 97 17.15 -6.17 13.96
C ARG A 97 17.63 -7.14 12.90
N VAL A 98 16.79 -7.35 11.88
CA VAL A 98 17.11 -8.21 10.75
C VAL A 98 17.26 -7.35 9.50
N ASN A 99 18.47 -7.33 8.94
CA ASN A 99 18.78 -6.58 7.74
C ASN A 99 18.70 -7.52 6.53
N CYS A 100 17.75 -7.24 5.65
CA CYS A 100 17.54 -7.94 4.38
C CYS A 100 17.82 -6.99 3.21
N THR A 101 18.06 -7.57 2.04
CA THR A 101 18.21 -6.84 0.80
C THR A 101 17.18 -7.33 -0.20
N LEU A 102 16.47 -6.37 -0.85
CA LEU A 102 15.51 -6.64 -1.90
C LEU A 102 15.95 -5.98 -3.20
N GLY A 103 16.09 -6.77 -4.26
CA GLY A 103 16.43 -6.27 -5.59
C GLY A 103 15.19 -5.71 -6.30
N LEU A 104 15.21 -4.44 -6.72
CA LEU A 104 14.14 -3.85 -7.53
C LEU A 104 14.52 -3.86 -9.00
N ARG A 105 13.63 -4.42 -9.83
CA ARG A 105 13.79 -4.50 -11.29
C ARG A 105 13.03 -3.38 -11.97
N MET A 106 13.63 -2.78 -12.99
CA MET A 106 12.95 -1.78 -13.82
C MET A 106 11.86 -2.43 -14.66
N ARG A 107 10.67 -1.85 -14.63
CA ARG A 107 9.56 -2.16 -15.54
C ARG A 107 9.42 -1.06 -16.59
N LYS A 108 9.20 -1.42 -17.85
CA LYS A 108 8.86 -0.46 -18.90
C LYS A 108 7.39 -0.08 -18.79
N TYR A 109 7.13 1.23 -18.81
CA TYR A 109 5.78 1.76 -18.80
C TYR A 109 5.53 2.51 -20.11
N PRO A 110 4.42 2.22 -20.81
CA PRO A 110 4.04 2.93 -22.03
C PRO A 110 3.82 4.42 -21.80
N GLU A 111 3.92 5.20 -22.86
CA GLU A 111 3.56 6.62 -22.85
C GLU A 111 2.10 6.78 -23.27
N GLU A 112 1.37 7.68 -22.63
CA GLU A 112 -0.02 7.97 -22.89
C GLU A 112 -0.20 9.47 -23.12
N HIS A 113 -0.66 9.83 -24.31
CA HIS A 113 -0.90 11.21 -24.74
C HIS A 113 -2.36 11.58 -24.51
N LEU A 114 -2.60 12.57 -23.67
CA LEU A 114 -3.93 12.98 -23.25
C LEU A 114 -4.19 14.45 -23.55
N LYS A 115 -5.39 14.77 -23.97
CA LYS A 115 -5.85 16.15 -24.12
C LYS A 115 -6.74 16.55 -22.97
N VAL A 116 -6.42 17.64 -22.30
CA VAL A 116 -7.17 18.22 -21.18
C VAL A 116 -7.28 19.73 -21.35
N ALA A 117 -8.15 20.38 -20.57
CA ALA A 117 -8.24 21.84 -20.56
C ALA A 117 -6.87 22.46 -20.24
N ASP A 118 -6.47 23.51 -20.94
CA ASP A 118 -5.12 24.09 -20.81
C ASP A 118 -4.79 24.52 -19.39
N LYS A 119 -5.73 25.09 -18.64
CA LYS A 119 -5.56 25.42 -17.21
C LYS A 119 -5.16 24.23 -16.32
N MET A 120 -5.42 22.99 -16.76
CA MET A 120 -5.02 21.76 -16.04
C MET A 120 -3.59 21.35 -16.35
N VAL A 121 -2.97 21.92 -17.38
CA VAL A 121 -1.55 21.76 -17.73
C VAL A 121 -0.74 22.96 -17.25
N ASN A 122 -1.26 24.14 -17.53
CA ASN A 122 -0.67 25.44 -17.20
C ASN A 122 -1.62 26.22 -16.26
N PRO A 123 -1.60 25.91 -14.94
CA PRO A 123 -2.54 26.55 -14.01
C PRO A 123 -2.27 28.05 -13.87
N PRO A 124 -3.33 28.87 -13.75
CA PRO A 124 -3.17 30.29 -13.44
C PRO A 124 -2.36 30.51 -12.17
N LYS A 125 -1.56 31.60 -12.12
CA LYS A 125 -0.76 31.96 -10.92
C LYS A 125 -1.62 32.09 -9.66
N SER A 126 -2.88 32.51 -9.79
CA SER A 126 -3.87 32.60 -8.69
C SER A 126 -4.15 31.25 -8.02
N GLU A 127 -4.03 30.12 -8.73
CA GLU A 127 -4.26 28.78 -8.17
C GLU A 127 -3.01 28.17 -7.50
N ALA A 128 -1.83 28.79 -7.64
CA ALA A 128 -0.56 28.21 -7.17
C ALA A 128 -0.56 27.92 -5.65
N ALA A 129 -1.05 28.84 -4.84
CA ALA A 129 -1.13 28.68 -3.38
C ALA A 129 -2.10 27.54 -3.00
N ARG A 130 -3.25 27.47 -3.66
CA ARG A 130 -4.23 26.39 -3.49
C ARG A 130 -3.62 25.03 -3.85
N ILE A 131 -3.03 24.91 -5.05
CA ILE A 131 -2.41 23.66 -5.51
C ILE A 131 -1.32 23.20 -4.54
N LYS A 132 -0.47 24.12 -4.05
CA LYS A 132 0.57 23.80 -3.07
C LYS A 132 -0.02 23.28 -1.76
N LYS A 133 -1.03 23.94 -1.21
CA LYS A 133 -1.73 23.51 0.02
C LYS A 133 -2.36 22.12 -0.15
N GLU A 134 -3.06 21.89 -1.25
CA GLU A 134 -3.73 20.61 -1.55
C GLU A 134 -2.71 19.48 -1.72
N ALA A 135 -1.56 19.73 -2.36
CA ALA A 135 -0.48 18.76 -2.48
C ALA A 135 0.13 18.38 -1.11
N GLN A 136 0.24 19.34 -0.18
CA GLN A 136 0.68 19.09 1.19
C GLN A 136 -0.34 18.21 1.94
N LEU A 137 -1.64 18.55 1.89
CA LEU A 137 -2.71 17.75 2.51
C LEU A 137 -2.72 16.30 1.97
N ALA A 138 -2.65 16.14 0.65
CA ALA A 138 -2.59 14.83 0.01
C ALA A 138 -1.34 14.04 0.44
N THR A 139 -0.18 14.69 0.56
CA THR A 139 1.06 14.05 1.02
C THR A 139 0.95 13.62 2.47
N THR A 140 0.40 14.45 3.36
CA THR A 140 0.16 14.11 4.76
C THR A 140 -0.78 12.93 4.87
N ALA A 141 -1.92 12.94 4.15
CA ALA A 141 -2.88 11.83 4.17
C ALA A 141 -2.27 10.51 3.68
N ARG A 142 -1.47 10.52 2.61
CA ARG A 142 -0.80 9.31 2.09
C ARG A 142 0.29 8.75 3.02
N ARG A 143 0.81 9.56 3.93
CA ARG A 143 1.83 9.17 4.92
C ARG A 143 1.23 8.87 6.28
N THR A 144 -0.09 8.77 6.41
CA THR A 144 -0.72 8.32 7.65
C THR A 144 -0.26 6.89 7.96
N MET A 145 0.13 6.66 9.21
CA MET A 145 0.66 5.39 9.70
C MET A 145 -0.10 4.98 10.96
N THR A 146 -1.22 4.31 10.81
CA THR A 146 -1.89 3.66 11.96
C THR A 146 -1.40 2.23 12.07
N VAL A 147 -1.23 1.73 13.30
CA VAL A 147 -0.62 0.41 13.55
C VAL A 147 -1.57 -0.72 13.16
N LYS A 148 -2.85 -0.61 13.55
CA LYS A 148 -3.81 -1.69 13.36
C LYS A 148 -4.10 -1.95 11.89
N ARG A 149 -3.78 -3.15 11.43
CA ARG A 149 -4.08 -3.63 10.08
C ARG A 149 -5.60 -3.81 9.90
N ARG A 150 -6.15 -3.21 8.87
CA ARG A 150 -7.55 -3.37 8.44
C ARG A 150 -7.66 -3.77 6.96
N TRP A 151 -6.53 -3.81 6.26
CA TRP A 151 -6.47 -4.27 4.89
C TRP A 151 -6.41 -5.79 4.82
N THR A 152 -7.04 -6.35 3.79
CA THR A 152 -7.00 -7.78 3.46
C THR A 152 -6.90 -7.94 1.95
N THR A 153 -6.20 -8.96 1.45
CA THR A 153 -6.18 -9.27 0.03
C THR A 153 -6.92 -10.58 -0.27
N PRO A 154 -7.65 -10.68 -1.39
CA PRO A 154 -7.89 -9.60 -2.36
C PRO A 154 -8.77 -8.48 -1.79
N PRO A 155 -8.52 -7.20 -2.17
CA PRO A 155 -9.42 -6.10 -1.85
C PRO A 155 -10.77 -6.24 -2.58
N ALA A 156 -11.80 -5.55 -2.10
CA ALA A 156 -13.02 -5.39 -2.87
C ALA A 156 -12.76 -4.47 -4.09
N ARG A 157 -13.33 -4.78 -5.25
CA ARG A 157 -13.24 -3.86 -6.40
C ARG A 157 -14.01 -2.57 -6.09
N PRO A 158 -13.41 -1.39 -6.33
CA PRO A 158 -14.07 -0.13 -6.01
C PRO A 158 -15.29 0.14 -6.91
N VAL A 159 -15.25 -0.34 -8.16
CA VAL A 159 -16.36 -0.36 -9.12
C VAL A 159 -16.27 -1.62 -9.98
N SER A 160 -17.38 -2.03 -10.61
CA SER A 160 -17.41 -3.21 -11.48
C SER A 160 -16.80 -2.98 -12.88
N GLY A 161 -16.48 -1.74 -13.24
CA GLY A 161 -15.92 -1.38 -14.55
C GLY A 161 -14.55 -2.01 -14.84
N ILE A 162 -14.21 -2.11 -16.12
CA ILE A 162 -12.89 -2.56 -16.58
C ILE A 162 -11.83 -1.47 -16.36
N PHE A 163 -10.57 -1.87 -16.34
CA PHE A 163 -9.43 -0.95 -16.36
C PHE A 163 -9.37 -0.24 -17.72
N THR A 164 -9.22 1.07 -17.71
CA THR A 164 -9.11 1.91 -18.92
C THR A 164 -7.74 2.54 -19.08
N SER A 165 -7.04 2.81 -17.98
CA SER A 165 -5.66 3.25 -17.98
C SER A 165 -4.93 2.69 -16.77
N SER A 166 -3.76 2.11 -16.98
CA SER A 166 -2.99 1.41 -15.96
C SER A 166 -2.07 2.35 -15.17
N TYR A 167 -1.75 1.94 -13.95
CA TYR A 167 -0.67 2.54 -13.18
C TYR A 167 0.64 2.57 -13.98
N GLY A 168 1.42 3.61 -13.76
CA GLY A 168 2.77 3.72 -14.29
C GLY A 168 2.85 4.26 -15.72
N PHE A 169 1.76 4.43 -16.46
CA PHE A 169 1.81 5.07 -17.77
C PHE A 169 2.43 6.46 -17.70
N ARG A 170 3.38 6.75 -18.58
CA ARG A 170 4.03 8.08 -18.67
C ARG A 170 3.04 9.06 -19.29
N ARG A 171 2.56 10.00 -18.49
CA ARG A 171 1.52 10.95 -18.87
C ARG A 171 2.12 12.14 -19.63
N VAL A 172 1.63 12.38 -20.84
CA VAL A 172 1.89 13.57 -21.65
C VAL A 172 0.57 14.30 -21.86
N TYR A 173 0.39 15.44 -21.20
CA TYR A 173 -0.82 16.26 -21.30
C TYR A 173 -0.58 17.41 -22.28
N ASN A 174 -1.37 17.49 -23.36
CA ASN A 174 -1.25 18.52 -24.41
C ASN A 174 0.19 18.68 -24.93
N GLY A 175 0.93 17.55 -25.07
CA GLY A 175 2.34 17.56 -25.49
C GLY A 175 3.36 17.81 -24.37
N VAL A 176 2.92 18.08 -23.12
CA VAL A 176 3.81 18.36 -21.97
C VAL A 176 3.95 17.12 -21.08
N PRO A 177 5.16 16.54 -20.91
CA PRO A 177 5.39 15.43 -19.97
C PRO A 177 5.08 15.84 -18.53
N ARG A 178 4.34 15.01 -17.79
CA ARG A 178 3.87 15.30 -16.41
C ARG A 178 4.10 14.16 -15.42
N GLY A 179 4.98 13.23 -15.74
CA GLY A 179 5.34 12.11 -14.88
C GLY A 179 4.51 10.85 -15.14
N TYR A 180 4.27 10.08 -14.09
CA TYR A 180 3.62 8.77 -14.20
C TYR A 180 2.20 8.80 -13.65
N HIS A 181 1.34 7.95 -14.21
CA HIS A 181 0.02 7.68 -13.68
C HIS A 181 0.13 7.00 -12.31
N ALA A 182 -0.33 7.66 -11.25
CA ALA A 182 -0.15 7.22 -9.88
C ALA A 182 -1.27 6.31 -9.36
N GLY A 183 -2.06 5.73 -10.24
CA GLY A 183 -3.15 4.82 -9.91
C GLY A 183 -3.66 4.08 -11.15
N THR A 184 -4.82 3.47 -11.03
CA THR A 184 -5.50 2.74 -12.10
C THR A 184 -6.86 3.37 -12.35
N ASP A 185 -7.18 3.67 -13.62
CA ASP A 185 -8.46 4.23 -13.99
C ASP A 185 -9.45 3.11 -14.34
N PHE A 186 -10.64 3.18 -13.75
CA PHE A 186 -11.74 2.27 -14.02
C PHE A 186 -12.82 2.97 -14.84
N ARG A 187 -13.34 2.32 -15.87
CA ARG A 187 -14.54 2.78 -16.55
C ARG A 187 -15.69 2.88 -15.55
N ALA A 188 -16.22 4.09 -15.40
CA ALA A 188 -17.36 4.34 -14.52
C ALA A 188 -18.13 5.57 -15.04
N ALA A 189 -19.42 5.42 -15.30
CA ALA A 189 -20.28 6.55 -15.61
C ALA A 189 -20.42 7.48 -14.41
N VAL A 190 -20.75 8.75 -14.63
CA VAL A 190 -21.07 9.67 -13.54
C VAL A 190 -22.21 9.09 -12.70
N GLY A 191 -22.06 9.11 -11.38
CA GLY A 191 -23.04 8.56 -10.45
C GLY A 191 -22.88 7.07 -10.09
N THR A 192 -21.89 6.36 -10.69
CA THR A 192 -21.61 4.97 -10.29
C THR A 192 -21.09 4.92 -8.85
N SER A 193 -21.70 4.09 -8.00
CA SER A 193 -21.29 3.93 -6.59
C SER A 193 -19.87 3.40 -6.47
N ILE A 194 -19.05 4.08 -5.66
CA ILE A 194 -17.67 3.71 -5.36
C ILE A 194 -17.63 3.02 -3.99
N ARG A 195 -17.00 1.85 -3.92
CA ARG A 195 -16.87 1.05 -2.69
C ARG A 195 -15.45 1.09 -2.14
N ALA A 196 -15.31 1.08 -0.82
CA ALA A 196 -14.03 0.96 -0.13
C ALA A 196 -13.41 -0.44 -0.38
N PRO A 197 -12.20 -0.56 -0.95
CA PRO A 197 -11.54 -1.85 -1.15
C PRO A 197 -11.17 -2.57 0.14
N PHE A 198 -10.89 -1.80 1.18
CA PHE A 198 -10.54 -2.27 2.53
C PHE A 198 -11.39 -1.53 3.56
N ALA A 199 -11.51 -2.11 4.77
CA ALA A 199 -11.98 -1.38 5.93
C ALA A 199 -10.93 -0.32 6.33
N GLY A 200 -11.39 0.79 6.94
CA GLY A 200 -10.45 1.84 7.33
C GLY A 200 -11.11 3.07 7.92
N THR A 201 -10.31 4.12 8.07
CA THR A 201 -10.76 5.45 8.54
C THR A 201 -10.51 6.48 7.45
N VAL A 202 -11.49 7.33 7.18
CA VAL A 202 -11.36 8.44 6.22
C VAL A 202 -10.41 9.50 6.81
N VAL A 203 -9.27 9.73 6.16
CA VAL A 203 -8.24 10.67 6.64
C VAL A 203 -8.26 12.01 5.92
N LEU A 204 -8.80 12.05 4.70
CA LEU A 204 -8.96 13.29 3.93
C LEU A 204 -10.16 13.17 2.97
N THR A 205 -10.94 14.24 2.90
CA THR A 205 -11.92 14.48 1.83
C THR A 205 -11.77 15.91 1.35
N GLY A 206 -12.10 16.17 0.08
CA GLY A 206 -12.03 17.53 -0.42
C GLY A 206 -12.34 17.64 -1.91
N HIS A 207 -12.38 18.90 -2.40
CA HIS A 207 -12.47 19.22 -3.81
C HIS A 207 -11.17 19.93 -4.23
N HIS A 208 -10.24 19.15 -4.75
CA HIS A 208 -8.89 19.56 -5.09
C HIS A 208 -8.77 19.93 -6.58
N TYR A 209 -7.82 20.80 -6.91
CA TYR A 209 -7.64 21.33 -8.25
C TYR A 209 -7.45 20.23 -9.30
N TYR A 210 -6.53 19.29 -9.07
CA TYR A 210 -6.23 18.21 -10.00
C TYR A 210 -7.06 16.95 -9.77
N SER A 211 -7.20 16.49 -8.55
CA SER A 211 -7.92 15.25 -8.25
C SER A 211 -9.44 15.41 -8.19
N GLY A 212 -9.95 16.66 -8.25
CA GLY A 212 -11.37 16.93 -8.11
C GLY A 212 -11.89 16.54 -6.73
N LYS A 213 -13.17 16.17 -6.63
CA LYS A 213 -13.70 15.59 -5.39
C LYS A 213 -13.00 14.27 -5.12
N SER A 214 -12.46 14.12 -3.92
CA SER A 214 -11.60 13.00 -3.57
C SER A 214 -11.76 12.55 -2.12
N VAL A 215 -11.52 11.26 -1.88
CA VAL A 215 -11.55 10.60 -0.58
C VAL A 215 -10.26 9.80 -0.41
N TYR A 216 -9.70 9.81 0.81
CA TYR A 216 -8.53 9.03 1.22
C TYR A 216 -8.91 8.21 2.44
N VAL A 217 -8.70 6.90 2.40
CA VAL A 217 -9.02 5.96 3.47
C VAL A 217 -7.76 5.25 3.95
N ASP A 218 -7.45 5.39 5.24
CA ASP A 218 -6.36 4.69 5.93
C ASP A 218 -6.84 3.33 6.42
N SER A 219 -6.18 2.29 5.96
CA SER A 219 -6.48 0.89 6.30
C SER A 219 -5.42 0.26 7.21
N GLY A 220 -4.57 1.08 7.84
CA GLY A 220 -3.50 0.64 8.74
C GLY A 220 -2.20 0.27 8.02
N ASN A 221 -1.11 0.21 8.78
CA ASN A 221 0.24 -0.09 8.31
C ASN A 221 0.68 0.73 7.08
N GLY A 222 0.24 1.99 6.99
CA GLY A 222 0.54 2.88 5.86
C GLY A 222 -0.19 2.57 4.56
N VAL A 223 -1.25 1.77 4.57
CA VAL A 223 -2.07 1.43 3.40
C VAL A 223 -3.18 2.45 3.24
N ILE A 224 -3.09 3.29 2.22
CA ILE A 224 -4.05 4.37 1.94
C ILE A 224 -4.69 4.17 0.56
N SER A 225 -6.01 4.01 0.54
CA SER A 225 -6.83 4.03 -0.68
C SER A 225 -7.20 5.45 -1.06
N LEU A 226 -7.11 5.80 -2.35
CA LEU A 226 -7.39 7.12 -2.90
C LEU A 226 -8.43 7.01 -4.00
N PHE A 227 -9.49 7.83 -3.92
CA PHE A 227 -10.57 7.90 -4.90
C PHE A 227 -10.66 9.30 -5.45
N PHE A 228 -10.49 9.50 -6.77
CA PHE A 228 -10.50 10.81 -7.40
C PHE A 228 -11.59 10.96 -8.44
N HIS A 229 -11.78 12.20 -8.88
CA HIS A 229 -12.72 12.61 -9.91
C HIS A 229 -14.20 12.36 -9.57
N MET A 230 -14.52 12.23 -8.28
CA MET A 230 -15.87 11.92 -7.80
C MET A 230 -16.88 13.01 -8.15
N SER A 231 -18.14 12.63 -8.31
CA SER A 231 -19.28 13.57 -8.41
C SER A 231 -19.89 13.86 -7.03
N GLU A 232 -19.83 12.88 -6.12
CA GLU A 232 -20.41 12.96 -4.77
C GLU A 232 -19.48 12.26 -3.77
N ILE A 233 -19.39 12.78 -2.54
CA ILE A 233 -18.65 12.22 -1.41
C ILE A 233 -19.67 11.93 -0.32
N ASP A 234 -19.84 10.67 0.07
CA ASP A 234 -20.86 10.22 1.04
C ASP A 234 -20.27 10.03 2.45
N VAL A 235 -19.00 10.32 2.64
CA VAL A 235 -18.26 10.17 3.89
C VAL A 235 -17.48 11.44 4.24
N LYS A 236 -17.13 11.62 5.50
CA LYS A 236 -16.31 12.74 5.97
C LYS A 236 -15.07 12.26 6.71
N LYS A 237 -14.06 13.13 6.84
CA LYS A 237 -12.86 12.85 7.63
C LYS A 237 -13.23 12.40 9.05
N GLY A 238 -12.64 11.29 9.49
CA GLY A 238 -12.88 10.65 10.78
C GLY A 238 -13.88 9.50 10.73
N ASP A 239 -14.69 9.38 9.67
CA ASP A 239 -15.62 8.25 9.54
C ASP A 239 -14.85 6.93 9.37
N THR A 240 -15.35 5.88 10.01
CA THR A 240 -14.91 4.50 9.78
C THR A 240 -15.75 3.92 8.65
N VAL A 241 -15.09 3.19 7.74
CA VAL A 241 -15.74 2.50 6.63
C VAL A 241 -15.39 1.02 6.65
N GLU A 242 -16.35 0.18 6.30
CA GLU A 242 -16.15 -1.25 6.12
C GLU A 242 -15.73 -1.59 4.69
N LYS A 243 -15.07 -2.74 4.50
CA LYS A 243 -14.76 -3.27 3.17
C LYS A 243 -16.04 -3.46 2.35
N GLY A 244 -16.11 -2.87 1.16
CA GLY A 244 -17.29 -2.88 0.29
C GLY A 244 -18.32 -1.79 0.58
N GLN A 245 -18.18 -1.00 1.65
CA GLN A 245 -19.06 0.13 1.94
C GLN A 245 -18.93 1.22 0.87
N ILE A 246 -20.04 1.85 0.51
CA ILE A 246 -20.06 2.98 -0.44
C ILE A 246 -19.44 4.20 0.25
N VAL A 247 -18.52 4.88 -0.46
CA VAL A 247 -17.83 6.10 -0.01
C VAL A 247 -18.20 7.33 -0.84
N GLY A 248 -18.96 7.14 -1.93
CA GLY A 248 -19.41 8.19 -2.82
C GLY A 248 -19.68 7.68 -4.23
N LYS A 249 -19.71 8.60 -5.20
CA LYS A 249 -20.03 8.30 -6.60
C LYS A 249 -18.96 8.80 -7.54
N SER A 250 -18.67 8.04 -8.61
CA SER A 250 -17.75 8.44 -9.69
C SER A 250 -18.27 9.65 -10.43
N GLY A 251 -17.38 10.40 -11.07
CA GLY A 251 -17.73 11.64 -11.74
C GLY A 251 -16.74 12.06 -12.82
N ALA A 252 -16.62 13.38 -12.97
CA ALA A 252 -15.75 14.02 -13.95
C ALA A 252 -15.19 15.35 -13.41
N THR A 253 -14.80 15.40 -12.13
CA THR A 253 -14.25 16.60 -11.51
C THR A 253 -12.72 16.61 -11.54
N GLY A 254 -12.09 17.79 -11.53
CA GLY A 254 -10.63 17.97 -11.58
C GLY A 254 -10.03 17.82 -12.99
N ARG A 255 -8.79 17.31 -13.08
CA ARG A 255 -8.08 17.09 -14.35
C ARG A 255 -8.44 15.75 -14.94
N ILE A 256 -9.31 15.75 -15.93
CA ILE A 256 -9.94 14.56 -16.48
C ILE A 256 -10.13 14.67 -17.99
N THR A 257 -10.13 13.57 -18.71
CA THR A 257 -10.43 13.48 -20.15
C THR A 257 -11.85 13.01 -20.44
N GLY A 258 -12.50 12.37 -19.46
CA GLY A 258 -13.86 11.86 -19.52
C GLY A 258 -14.24 11.14 -18.23
N PRO A 259 -15.51 10.82 -17.99
CA PRO A 259 -15.98 10.20 -16.76
C PRO A 259 -15.27 8.87 -16.47
N HIS A 260 -14.66 8.73 -15.28
CA HIS A 260 -14.05 7.50 -14.79
C HIS A 260 -13.80 7.60 -13.26
N LEU A 261 -13.51 6.48 -12.63
CA LEU A 261 -12.90 6.47 -11.31
C LEU A 261 -11.38 6.31 -11.45
N HIS A 262 -10.62 7.28 -10.96
CA HIS A 262 -9.20 7.07 -10.66
C HIS A 262 -9.06 6.49 -9.27
N TYR A 263 -8.51 5.28 -9.17
CA TYR A 263 -8.18 4.61 -7.91
C TYR A 263 -6.67 4.55 -7.73
N GLY A 264 -6.16 5.19 -6.67
CA GLY A 264 -4.78 5.11 -6.23
C GLY A 264 -4.62 4.23 -4.99
N LEU A 265 -3.50 3.53 -4.87
CA LEU A 265 -3.07 2.85 -3.66
C LEU A 265 -1.70 3.40 -3.26
N SER A 266 -1.59 3.87 -2.02
CA SER A 266 -0.34 4.34 -1.44
C SER A 266 0.06 3.41 -0.29
N LEU A 267 1.29 2.93 -0.32
CA LEU A 267 1.88 2.05 0.69
C LEU A 267 3.07 2.78 1.31
N ALA A 268 2.97 3.13 2.58
CA ALA A 268 3.98 3.95 3.28
C ALA A 268 4.38 5.22 2.49
N GLY A 269 3.40 5.89 1.86
CA GLY A 269 3.61 7.07 1.02
C GLY A 269 4.01 6.80 -0.43
N GLN A 270 4.30 5.55 -0.82
CA GLN A 270 4.67 5.13 -2.17
C GLN A 270 3.43 4.71 -2.98
N TYR A 271 3.22 5.30 -4.15
CA TYR A 271 2.16 4.86 -5.06
C TYR A 271 2.54 3.54 -5.73
N VAL A 272 1.58 2.63 -5.83
CA VAL A 272 1.77 1.30 -6.41
C VAL A 272 0.64 0.92 -7.37
N ASP A 273 0.90 -0.06 -8.22
CA ASP A 273 -0.12 -0.73 -9.03
C ASP A 273 -1.01 -1.60 -8.14
N ALA A 274 -2.26 -1.19 -7.99
CA ALA A 274 -3.24 -1.93 -7.21
C ALA A 274 -3.91 -3.07 -7.99
N ALA A 275 -3.82 -3.06 -9.33
CA ALA A 275 -4.58 -3.98 -10.18
C ALA A 275 -4.31 -5.46 -9.88
N PRO A 276 -3.04 -5.92 -9.69
CA PRO A 276 -2.77 -7.32 -9.37
C PRO A 276 -3.35 -7.78 -8.03
N LEU A 277 -3.53 -6.87 -7.07
CA LEU A 277 -4.03 -7.22 -5.74
C LEU A 277 -5.48 -7.65 -5.74
N PHE A 278 -6.30 -7.20 -6.72
CA PHE A 278 -7.73 -7.52 -6.76
C PHE A 278 -8.02 -9.02 -6.96
N GLU A 279 -7.02 -9.80 -7.35
CA GLU A 279 -7.14 -11.23 -7.63
C GLU A 279 -6.16 -12.08 -6.82
N THR A 280 -5.39 -11.46 -5.90
CA THR A 280 -4.29 -12.13 -5.21
C THR A 280 -4.47 -12.09 -3.69
N SER A 281 -4.46 -13.25 -3.02
CA SER A 281 -4.51 -13.34 -1.55
C SER A 281 -3.13 -13.09 -0.91
N VAL A 282 -3.09 -12.77 0.41
CA VAL A 282 -1.82 -12.67 1.17
C VAL A 282 -1.00 -13.95 1.04
N THR A 283 -1.64 -15.10 1.19
CA THR A 283 -0.96 -16.41 1.05
C THR A 283 -0.34 -16.60 -0.33
N ALA A 284 -1.04 -16.17 -1.39
CA ALA A 284 -0.51 -16.25 -2.76
C ALA A 284 0.64 -15.27 -2.98
N LEU A 285 0.58 -14.08 -2.36
CA LEU A 285 1.67 -13.08 -2.40
C LEU A 285 2.93 -13.55 -1.67
N LEU A 286 2.78 -14.39 -0.63
CA LEU A 286 3.90 -14.95 0.14
C LEU A 286 4.46 -16.26 -0.47
N LYS A 287 3.77 -16.84 -1.46
CA LYS A 287 4.24 -18.04 -2.14
C LYS A 287 5.53 -17.74 -2.91
N ASP A 288 6.48 -18.64 -2.82
CA ASP A 288 7.79 -18.55 -3.49
C ASP A 288 8.68 -17.38 -3.00
N MET A 289 8.38 -16.80 -1.82
CA MET A 289 9.23 -15.82 -1.17
C MET A 289 10.33 -16.46 -0.34
N LYS A 290 11.43 -15.74 -0.17
CA LYS A 290 12.53 -16.11 0.72
C LYS A 290 12.09 -16.02 2.17
N THR A 291 12.44 -17.02 2.97
CA THR A 291 12.26 -17.01 4.42
C THR A 291 13.64 -17.13 5.10
N GLU A 292 13.96 -16.20 5.96
CA GLU A 292 15.16 -16.22 6.78
C GLU A 292 14.81 -16.46 8.24
N ILE A 293 15.49 -17.44 8.86
CA ILE A 293 15.33 -17.73 10.30
C ILE A 293 16.21 -16.75 11.08
N VAL A 294 15.60 -16.03 12.00
CA VAL A 294 16.29 -15.13 12.92
C VAL A 294 16.98 -16.00 13.99
N ARG A 295 18.29 -15.91 14.05
CA ARG A 295 19.07 -16.60 15.09
C ARG A 295 19.27 -15.66 16.27
N PRO A 296 19.08 -16.14 17.51
CA PRO A 296 19.27 -15.35 18.73
C PRO A 296 20.71 -14.86 18.92
#